data_1e09a176ac2f8491ec30d0b4a43ca099
#
_entry.id   1e09a176ac2f8491ec30d0b4a43ca099
#
_cell.length_a   1.000
_cell.length_b   1.000
_cell.length_c   1.000
_cell.angle_alpha   90.00
_cell.angle_beta   90.00
_cell.angle_gamma   90.00
#
_symmetry.space_group_name_H-M   'P 1'
#
loop_
_entity.id
_entity.type
_entity.pdbx_description
1 polymer ?
#
loop_
_entity_poly.entity_id
_entity_poly.type
_entity_poly.pdbx_seq_one_letter_code
_entity_poly.pdbx_strand_id
1 'polypeptide(L)'
;MGNSRLHKLSELDQSVWIDSISRDWIKSGFLRKLIDEDAVVGVTSNPTIFQKAIASGDAYDEQMREVMTRTDDPKEIFWELAITDIKDACDILRPVWDEGSGKDGYVSLEVDPTLAGDRDATLAEAMHLHEAVDRANLFVKIPATEAGLGAIEDSIARGKSINVTLIFSLDRYRAVVEAYIRGLERLVDDGGDPSRVASVASFFVSRVDTEADKRLEAIGTEEALALRGKLAIANAKLAYEHYGEAFSDERWARLAAAGATPQRCLWASTSTKDPAYRDVLYVEELIGPETVNTMPLETIEAFQDHGEVRRTLDRGLDEARQVLAGLERVGVDYDDVTDTIEREGVEKFAASFDELLEGIRAKRGELAAA
;
A
#
# COMPACT_ATOMS: atom_id res chain seq x y z
N MET A 1 -5.25 -25.70 -9.72
CA MET A 1 -4.54 -24.39 -9.80
C MET A 1 -5.02 -23.69 -11.06
N GLY A 2 -5.47 -22.46 -10.96
CA GLY A 2 -5.90 -21.66 -12.10
C GLY A 2 -4.75 -21.43 -13.09
N ASN A 3 -5.05 -21.23 -14.35
CA ASN A 3 -4.04 -21.01 -15.40
C ASN A 3 -4.07 -19.56 -15.93
N SER A 4 -4.55 -18.61 -15.12
CA SER A 4 -4.57 -17.19 -15.49
C SER A 4 -3.19 -16.55 -15.35
N ARG A 5 -2.98 -15.38 -15.94
CA ARG A 5 -1.73 -14.62 -15.78
C ARG A 5 -1.45 -14.26 -14.34
N LEU A 6 -2.49 -13.98 -13.54
CA LEU A 6 -2.33 -13.68 -12.11
C LEU A 6 -1.85 -14.90 -11.31
N HIS A 7 -2.33 -16.11 -11.62
CA HIS A 7 -1.80 -17.33 -11.00
C HIS A 7 -0.31 -17.54 -11.32
N LYS A 8 0.12 -17.16 -12.53
CA LYS A 8 1.54 -17.24 -12.90
C LYS A 8 2.41 -16.22 -12.14
N LEU A 9 1.86 -15.07 -11.70
CA LEU A 9 2.57 -14.17 -10.79
C LEU A 9 2.83 -14.86 -9.44
N SER A 10 1.83 -15.55 -8.91
CA SER A 10 1.98 -16.32 -7.67
C SER A 10 3.02 -17.46 -7.81
N GLU A 11 3.15 -18.08 -8.99
CA GLU A 11 4.20 -19.08 -9.29
C GLU A 11 5.61 -18.45 -9.28
N LEU A 12 5.72 -17.13 -9.55
CA LEU A 12 6.95 -16.34 -9.43
C LEU A 12 7.10 -15.69 -8.04
N ASP A 13 6.27 -16.11 -7.09
CA ASP A 13 6.27 -15.65 -5.71
C ASP A 13 5.97 -14.15 -5.55
N GLN A 14 5.19 -13.58 -6.46
CA GLN A 14 4.61 -12.26 -6.33
C GLN A 14 3.12 -12.38 -5.99
N SER A 15 2.72 -11.78 -4.87
CA SER A 15 1.32 -11.74 -4.42
C SER A 15 0.53 -10.65 -5.13
N VAL A 16 -0.68 -10.97 -5.58
CA VAL A 16 -1.60 -10.00 -6.19
C VAL A 16 -2.62 -9.56 -5.15
N TRP A 17 -2.65 -8.26 -4.87
CA TRP A 17 -3.66 -7.65 -4.02
C TRP A 17 -4.54 -6.71 -4.83
N ILE A 18 -5.78 -6.50 -4.39
CA ILE A 18 -6.70 -5.53 -5.00
C ILE A 18 -6.66 -4.20 -4.24
N ASP A 19 -6.45 -3.09 -4.96
CA ASP A 19 -6.48 -1.74 -4.40
C ASP A 19 -7.90 -1.16 -4.50
N SER A 20 -8.83 -1.84 -3.88
CA SER A 20 -10.24 -1.43 -3.77
C SER A 20 -10.99 -2.25 -2.73
N ILE A 21 -11.98 -1.63 -2.11
CA ILE A 21 -12.96 -2.29 -1.23
C ILE A 21 -14.27 -1.50 -1.29
N SER A 22 -15.38 -2.21 -1.25
CA SER A 22 -16.70 -1.62 -1.01
C SER A 22 -17.64 -2.65 -0.39
N ARG A 23 -18.65 -2.16 0.31
CA ARG A 23 -19.69 -3.00 0.90
C ARG A 23 -20.44 -3.81 -0.15
N ASP A 24 -20.65 -3.24 -1.32
CA ASP A 24 -21.29 -3.95 -2.45
C ASP A 24 -20.45 -5.14 -2.92
N TRP A 25 -19.15 -5.00 -3.00
CA TRP A 25 -18.25 -6.10 -3.36
C TRP A 25 -18.24 -7.23 -2.33
N ILE A 26 -18.33 -6.86 -1.05
CA ILE A 26 -18.39 -7.80 0.06
C ILE A 26 -19.75 -8.56 0.02
N LYS A 27 -20.87 -7.83 -0.03
CA LYS A 27 -22.21 -8.40 0.02
C LYS A 27 -22.59 -9.19 -1.23
N SER A 28 -22.17 -8.76 -2.42
CA SER A 28 -22.42 -9.47 -3.68
C SER A 28 -21.59 -10.73 -3.86
N GLY A 29 -20.53 -10.92 -3.05
CA GLY A 29 -19.57 -12.00 -3.20
C GLY A 29 -18.51 -11.75 -4.26
N PHE A 30 -18.44 -10.53 -4.82
CA PHE A 30 -17.44 -10.19 -5.85
C PHE A 30 -16.01 -10.27 -5.32
N LEU A 31 -15.77 -9.81 -4.07
CA LEU A 31 -14.44 -9.96 -3.44
C LEU A 31 -14.05 -11.44 -3.32
N ARG A 32 -14.96 -12.29 -2.91
CA ARG A 32 -14.71 -13.75 -2.83
C ARG A 32 -14.39 -14.34 -4.21
N LYS A 33 -15.10 -13.90 -5.24
CA LYS A 33 -14.83 -14.34 -6.61
C LYS A 33 -13.40 -13.97 -7.05
N LEU A 34 -12.92 -12.76 -6.77
CA LEU A 34 -11.54 -12.35 -7.07
C LEU A 34 -10.51 -13.24 -6.37
N ILE A 35 -10.80 -13.68 -5.15
CA ILE A 35 -9.94 -14.60 -4.39
C ILE A 35 -9.96 -16.00 -5.02
N ASP A 36 -11.12 -16.53 -5.28
CA ASP A 36 -11.31 -17.93 -5.70
C ASP A 36 -10.87 -18.15 -7.18
N GLU A 37 -11.09 -17.16 -8.05
CA GLU A 37 -10.90 -17.29 -9.50
C GLU A 37 -9.66 -16.55 -10.02
N ASP A 38 -9.25 -15.42 -9.40
CA ASP A 38 -8.27 -14.49 -9.94
C ASP A 38 -6.99 -14.37 -9.11
N ALA A 39 -6.75 -15.29 -8.17
CA ALA A 39 -5.57 -15.32 -7.32
C ALA A 39 -5.31 -14.01 -6.54
N VAL A 40 -6.33 -13.23 -6.25
CA VAL A 40 -6.22 -12.08 -5.37
C VAL A 40 -6.12 -12.57 -3.93
N VAL A 41 -5.04 -12.18 -3.24
CA VAL A 41 -4.71 -12.70 -1.90
C VAL A 41 -4.59 -11.62 -0.84
N GLY A 42 -5.05 -10.40 -1.11
CA GLY A 42 -5.06 -9.30 -0.14
C GLY A 42 -5.80 -8.08 -0.68
N VAL A 43 -6.04 -7.13 0.22
CA VAL A 43 -6.80 -5.91 -0.07
C VAL A 43 -6.07 -4.70 0.52
N THR A 44 -5.92 -3.65 -0.28
CA THR A 44 -5.55 -2.32 0.22
C THR A 44 -6.72 -1.35 0.10
N SER A 45 -6.81 -0.44 1.05
CA SER A 45 -7.75 0.68 1.03
C SER A 45 -7.03 2.00 1.30
N ASN A 46 -7.72 3.09 1.01
CA ASN A 46 -7.30 4.45 1.31
C ASN A 46 -8.54 5.36 1.39
N PRO A 47 -8.42 6.63 1.85
CA PRO A 47 -9.57 7.53 1.96
C PRO A 47 -10.35 7.71 0.66
N THR A 48 -9.69 7.80 -0.48
CA THR A 48 -10.34 7.98 -1.80
C THR A 48 -11.20 6.76 -2.19
N ILE A 49 -10.77 5.54 -1.82
CA ILE A 49 -11.53 4.31 -2.06
C ILE A 49 -12.82 4.34 -1.25
N PHE A 50 -12.74 4.65 0.06
CA PHE A 50 -13.93 4.75 0.90
C PHE A 50 -14.85 5.89 0.50
N GLN A 51 -14.30 7.05 0.11
CA GLN A 51 -15.08 8.17 -0.41
C GLN A 51 -15.97 7.72 -1.58
N LYS A 52 -15.38 7.06 -2.57
CA LYS A 52 -16.12 6.55 -3.74
C LYS A 52 -17.15 5.48 -3.35
N ALA A 53 -16.77 4.56 -2.48
CA ALA A 53 -17.65 3.48 -2.04
C ALA A 53 -18.88 3.99 -1.29
N ILE A 54 -18.70 4.91 -0.35
CA ILE A 54 -19.79 5.48 0.48
C ILE A 54 -20.68 6.44 -0.33
N ALA A 55 -20.10 7.17 -1.28
CA ALA A 55 -20.85 8.05 -2.16
C ALA A 55 -21.69 7.29 -3.21
N SER A 56 -21.35 6.03 -3.50
CA SER A 56 -22.07 5.24 -4.51
C SER A 56 -23.20 4.41 -3.89
N GLY A 57 -24.46 4.71 -4.29
CA GLY A 57 -25.63 3.91 -3.92
C GLY A 57 -26.04 4.05 -2.44
N ASP A 58 -26.73 3.03 -1.94
CA ASP A 58 -27.39 3.00 -0.64
C ASP A 58 -26.87 1.90 0.31
N ALA A 59 -25.81 1.22 -0.08
CA ALA A 59 -25.26 0.07 0.65
C ALA A 59 -24.88 0.39 2.11
N TYR A 60 -24.57 1.64 2.40
CA TYR A 60 -24.16 2.14 3.73
C TYR A 60 -25.30 2.76 4.52
N ASP A 61 -26.47 3.03 3.92
CA ASP A 61 -27.55 3.84 4.49
C ASP A 61 -28.13 3.26 5.77
N GLU A 62 -28.33 1.95 5.81
CA GLU A 62 -28.89 1.27 6.98
C GLU A 62 -28.00 1.44 8.21
N GLN A 63 -26.73 1.08 8.09
CA GLN A 63 -25.77 1.22 9.19
C GLN A 63 -25.57 2.69 9.55
N MET A 64 -25.51 3.58 8.55
CA MET A 64 -25.37 5.01 8.80
C MET A 64 -26.54 5.57 9.64
N ARG A 65 -27.80 5.18 9.34
CA ARG A 65 -28.96 5.54 10.18
C ARG A 65 -28.82 5.01 11.61
N GLU A 66 -28.34 3.78 11.78
CA GLU A 66 -28.09 3.22 13.11
C GLU A 66 -27.03 4.02 13.87
N VAL A 67 -25.88 4.29 13.24
CA VAL A 67 -24.78 5.06 13.87
C VAL A 67 -25.22 6.47 14.24
N MET A 68 -26.01 7.11 13.39
CA MET A 68 -26.57 8.47 13.63
C MET A 68 -27.47 8.53 14.87
N THR A 69 -27.93 7.43 15.42
CA THR A 69 -28.65 7.43 16.71
C THR A 69 -27.73 7.67 17.91
N ARG A 70 -26.41 7.53 17.73
CA ARG A 70 -25.39 7.57 18.79
C ARG A 70 -24.45 8.75 18.65
N THR A 71 -24.16 9.15 17.43
CA THR A 71 -23.24 10.28 17.12
C THR A 71 -23.65 11.01 15.87
N ASP A 72 -23.32 12.29 15.81
CA ASP A 72 -23.43 13.11 14.60
C ASP A 72 -22.07 13.57 14.07
N ASP A 73 -20.95 13.08 14.64
CA ASP A 73 -19.61 13.34 14.17
C ASP A 73 -19.32 12.51 12.89
N PRO A 74 -19.05 13.16 11.74
CA PRO A 74 -18.76 12.46 10.49
C PRO A 74 -17.55 11.52 10.57
N LYS A 75 -16.55 11.83 11.38
CA LYS A 75 -15.35 11.00 11.55
C LYS A 75 -15.69 9.71 12.31
N GLU A 76 -16.49 9.81 13.38
CA GLU A 76 -16.96 8.62 14.10
C GLU A 76 -17.86 7.75 13.21
N ILE A 77 -18.76 8.38 12.44
CA ILE A 77 -19.59 7.66 11.45
C ILE A 77 -18.70 6.93 10.44
N PHE A 78 -17.71 7.61 9.88
CA PHE A 78 -16.77 6.99 8.92
C PHE A 78 -16.10 5.75 9.51
N TRP A 79 -15.53 5.86 10.71
CA TRP A 79 -14.82 4.75 11.34
C TRP A 79 -15.75 3.53 11.58
N GLU A 80 -16.97 3.74 12.02
CA GLU A 80 -17.95 2.66 12.21
C GLU A 80 -18.25 1.93 10.89
N LEU A 81 -18.41 2.68 9.79
CA LEU A 81 -18.66 2.11 8.46
C LEU A 81 -17.43 1.35 7.93
N ALA A 82 -16.26 1.99 8.00
CA ALA A 82 -15.01 1.43 7.47
C ALA A 82 -14.56 0.18 8.26
N ILE A 83 -14.61 0.23 9.59
CA ILE A 83 -14.25 -0.90 10.46
C ILE A 83 -15.14 -2.11 10.17
N THR A 84 -16.44 -1.91 9.91
CA THR A 84 -17.34 -3.00 9.51
C THR A 84 -16.87 -3.66 8.22
N ASP A 85 -16.62 -2.88 7.16
CA ASP A 85 -16.19 -3.43 5.87
C ASP A 85 -14.82 -4.12 5.97
N ILE A 86 -13.91 -3.56 6.76
CA ILE A 86 -12.58 -4.15 6.99
C ILE A 86 -12.68 -5.48 7.75
N LYS A 87 -13.53 -5.58 8.78
CA LYS A 87 -13.79 -6.83 9.48
C LYS A 87 -14.32 -7.90 8.53
N ASP A 88 -15.34 -7.56 7.75
CA ASP A 88 -15.96 -8.49 6.81
C ASP A 88 -14.94 -8.94 5.74
N ALA A 89 -14.11 -8.04 5.22
CA ALA A 89 -13.06 -8.39 4.27
C ALA A 89 -11.96 -9.25 4.92
N CYS A 90 -11.55 -8.96 6.15
CA CYS A 90 -10.63 -9.80 6.92
C CYS A 90 -11.17 -11.22 7.10
N ASP A 91 -12.46 -11.35 7.43
CA ASP A 91 -13.11 -12.66 7.61
C ASP A 91 -13.20 -13.42 6.27
N ILE A 92 -13.45 -12.74 5.15
CA ILE A 92 -13.42 -13.33 3.80
C ILE A 92 -12.02 -13.84 3.43
N LEU A 93 -10.96 -13.08 3.76
CA LEU A 93 -9.57 -13.41 3.46
C LEU A 93 -8.91 -14.31 4.51
N ARG A 94 -9.58 -14.58 5.62
CA ARG A 94 -9.04 -15.39 6.71
C ARG A 94 -8.58 -16.79 6.27
N PRO A 95 -9.29 -17.53 5.39
CA PRO A 95 -8.80 -18.81 4.88
C PRO A 95 -7.45 -18.67 4.13
N VAL A 96 -7.26 -17.62 3.33
CA VAL A 96 -6.00 -17.35 2.63
C VAL A 96 -4.86 -17.14 3.63
N TRP A 97 -5.12 -16.38 4.69
CA TRP A 97 -4.16 -16.11 5.75
C TRP A 97 -3.77 -17.36 6.52
N ASP A 98 -4.74 -18.19 6.89
CA ASP A 98 -4.52 -19.43 7.64
C ASP A 98 -3.74 -20.46 6.80
N GLU A 99 -4.12 -20.67 5.52
CA GLU A 99 -3.46 -21.60 4.60
C GLU A 99 -2.03 -21.14 4.25
N GLY A 100 -1.83 -19.83 4.08
CA GLY A 100 -0.54 -19.21 3.78
C GLY A 100 0.34 -18.98 5.01
N SER A 101 -0.07 -19.44 6.21
CA SER A 101 0.66 -19.21 7.47
C SER A 101 1.01 -17.74 7.72
N GLY A 102 0.11 -16.84 7.34
CA GLY A 102 0.26 -15.40 7.52
C GLY A 102 1.14 -14.70 6.47
N LYS A 103 1.44 -15.34 5.35
CA LYS A 103 2.16 -14.68 4.23
C LYS A 103 1.26 -13.68 3.49
N ASP A 104 0.00 -14.04 3.24
CA ASP A 104 -1.01 -13.25 2.56
C ASP A 104 -2.35 -13.28 3.30
N GLY A 105 -3.42 -12.82 2.69
CA GLY A 105 -4.75 -12.76 3.31
C GLY A 105 -4.98 -11.50 4.15
N TYR A 106 -4.17 -10.47 3.96
CA TYR A 106 -4.26 -9.22 4.71
C TYR A 106 -5.24 -8.23 4.08
N VAL A 107 -5.85 -7.43 4.96
CA VAL A 107 -6.64 -6.24 4.60
C VAL A 107 -6.01 -5.02 5.26
N SER A 108 -5.81 -3.94 4.51
CA SER A 108 -5.21 -2.72 5.04
C SER A 108 -6.24 -1.63 5.30
N LEU A 109 -6.18 -1.00 6.48
CA LEU A 109 -6.93 0.19 6.88
C LEU A 109 -5.96 1.31 7.27
N GLU A 110 -6.09 2.48 6.67
CA GLU A 110 -5.18 3.61 6.89
C GLU A 110 -5.63 4.48 8.06
N VAL A 111 -4.67 4.95 8.88
CA VAL A 111 -4.92 5.97 9.91
C VAL A 111 -5.40 7.28 9.26
N ASP A 112 -5.99 8.18 10.05
CA ASP A 112 -6.34 9.52 9.59
C ASP A 112 -5.10 10.23 9.00
N PRO A 113 -5.09 10.55 7.71
CA PRO A 113 -3.92 11.15 7.05
C PRO A 113 -3.58 12.55 7.58
N THR A 114 -4.50 13.23 8.26
CA THR A 114 -4.22 14.52 8.90
C THR A 114 -3.25 14.40 10.08
N LEU A 115 -3.04 13.19 10.61
CA LEU A 115 -2.11 12.88 11.69
C LEU A 115 -0.68 12.63 11.21
N ALA A 116 -0.41 12.67 9.90
CA ALA A 116 0.87 12.28 9.29
C ALA A 116 2.10 13.05 9.82
N GLY A 117 1.89 14.22 10.42
CA GLY A 117 2.94 15.03 11.08
C GLY A 117 3.06 14.83 12.60
N ASP A 118 2.22 13.99 13.21
CA ASP A 118 2.17 13.76 14.65
C ASP A 118 2.38 12.27 14.98
N ARG A 119 3.55 11.93 15.51
CA ARG A 119 3.92 10.57 15.89
C ARG A 119 2.96 9.95 16.90
N ASP A 120 2.68 10.71 17.98
CA ASP A 120 1.95 10.16 19.14
C ASP A 120 0.47 9.97 18.79
N ALA A 121 -0.11 10.90 18.05
CA ALA A 121 -1.48 10.79 17.56
C ALA A 121 -1.63 9.66 16.54
N THR A 122 -0.68 9.52 15.60
CA THR A 122 -0.64 8.40 14.63
C THR A 122 -0.55 7.05 15.33
N LEU A 123 0.34 6.93 16.33
CA LEU A 123 0.49 5.71 17.10
C LEU A 123 -0.80 5.37 17.88
N ALA A 124 -1.39 6.36 18.53
CA ALA A 124 -2.62 6.16 19.30
C ALA A 124 -3.77 5.67 18.42
N GLU A 125 -3.94 6.27 17.24
CA GLU A 125 -4.97 5.84 16.31
C GLU A 125 -4.68 4.46 15.71
N ALA A 126 -3.41 4.15 15.38
CA ALA A 126 -3.04 2.82 14.91
C ALA A 126 -3.36 1.73 15.94
N MET A 127 -3.09 1.97 17.23
CA MET A 127 -3.46 1.04 18.29
C MET A 127 -4.98 0.90 18.42
N HIS A 128 -5.72 2.01 18.35
CA HIS A 128 -7.17 2.00 18.38
C HIS A 128 -7.77 1.19 17.22
N LEU A 129 -7.27 1.37 15.99
CA LEU A 129 -7.77 0.63 14.83
C LEU A 129 -7.48 -0.87 14.94
N HIS A 130 -6.30 -1.25 15.44
CA HIS A 130 -6.00 -2.66 15.71
C HIS A 130 -6.94 -3.28 16.74
N GLU A 131 -7.27 -2.55 17.80
CA GLU A 131 -8.22 -3.00 18.83
C GLU A 131 -9.65 -3.05 18.28
N ALA A 132 -10.08 -2.01 17.57
CA ALA A 132 -11.44 -1.91 17.05
C ALA A 132 -11.74 -2.95 15.96
N VAL A 133 -10.80 -3.26 15.07
CA VAL A 133 -10.97 -4.30 14.05
C VAL A 133 -10.82 -5.69 14.63
N ASP A 134 -9.86 -5.92 15.51
CA ASP A 134 -9.61 -7.20 16.21
C ASP A 134 -9.56 -8.40 15.25
N ARG A 135 -8.70 -8.30 14.24
CA ARG A 135 -8.42 -9.38 13.27
C ARG A 135 -6.92 -9.57 13.09
N ALA A 136 -6.46 -10.83 13.11
CA ALA A 136 -5.04 -11.18 13.00
C ALA A 136 -4.45 -10.81 11.63
N ASN A 137 -5.27 -10.75 10.59
CA ASN A 137 -4.90 -10.42 9.22
C ASN A 137 -5.21 -8.95 8.86
N LEU A 138 -5.20 -8.05 9.85
CA LEU A 138 -5.26 -6.62 9.64
C LEU A 138 -3.85 -6.04 9.49
N PHE A 139 -3.65 -5.20 8.47
CA PHE A 139 -2.61 -4.20 8.45
C PHE A 139 -3.19 -2.82 8.74
N VAL A 140 -2.67 -2.10 9.72
CA VAL A 140 -2.91 -0.66 9.80
C VAL A 140 -1.89 0.05 8.92
N LYS A 141 -2.36 0.94 8.02
CA LYS A 141 -1.47 1.72 7.15
C LYS A 141 -1.04 3.00 7.86
N ILE A 142 0.27 3.25 7.85
CA ILE A 142 0.91 4.45 8.41
C ILE A 142 1.80 5.07 7.32
N PRO A 143 1.68 6.38 7.01
CA PRO A 143 2.54 7.04 6.06
C PRO A 143 3.98 7.14 6.56
N ALA A 144 4.93 6.95 5.64
CA ALA A 144 6.37 6.97 5.90
C ALA A 144 6.94 8.39 6.06
N THR A 145 6.20 9.30 6.69
CA THR A 145 6.71 10.62 7.04
C THR A 145 7.76 10.52 8.15
N GLU A 146 8.51 11.59 8.40
CA GLU A 146 9.48 11.63 9.51
C GLU A 146 8.83 11.31 10.87
N ALA A 147 7.66 11.86 11.14
CA ALA A 147 6.88 11.52 12.34
C ALA A 147 6.33 10.09 12.30
N GLY A 148 5.91 9.62 11.12
CA GLY A 148 5.38 8.29 10.90
C GLY A 148 6.38 7.18 11.19
N LEU A 149 7.68 7.38 10.89
CA LEU A 149 8.73 6.38 11.17
C LEU A 149 8.76 5.97 12.65
N GLY A 150 8.63 6.94 13.56
CA GLY A 150 8.58 6.63 15.00
C GLY A 150 7.31 5.88 15.40
N ALA A 151 6.16 6.21 14.82
CA ALA A 151 4.91 5.50 15.07
C ALA A 151 4.93 4.06 14.52
N ILE A 152 5.58 3.84 13.36
CA ILE A 152 5.80 2.52 12.77
C ILE A 152 6.65 1.65 13.70
N GLU A 153 7.83 2.15 14.12
CA GLU A 153 8.72 1.43 15.04
C GLU A 153 8.00 1.04 16.34
N ASP A 154 7.28 1.98 16.95
CA ASP A 154 6.55 1.75 18.20
C ASP A 154 5.37 0.77 18.03
N SER A 155 4.71 0.77 16.88
CA SER A 155 3.64 -0.18 16.56
C SER A 155 4.17 -1.61 16.41
N ILE A 156 5.26 -1.77 15.68
CA ILE A 156 5.95 -3.05 15.50
C ILE A 156 6.45 -3.57 16.85
N ALA A 157 7.07 -2.71 17.68
CA ALA A 157 7.52 -3.07 19.03
C ALA A 157 6.38 -3.53 19.97
N ARG A 158 5.14 -3.15 19.66
CA ARG A 158 3.93 -3.61 20.37
C ARG A 158 3.27 -4.83 19.73
N GLY A 159 3.95 -5.48 18.79
CA GLY A 159 3.44 -6.67 18.12
C GLY A 159 2.31 -6.41 17.11
N LYS A 160 2.26 -5.22 16.49
CA LYS A 160 1.22 -4.85 15.54
C LYS A 160 1.74 -4.89 14.10
N SER A 161 0.95 -5.50 13.21
CA SER A 161 1.27 -5.59 11.79
C SER A 161 0.95 -4.28 11.07
N ILE A 162 1.90 -3.75 10.30
CA ILE A 162 1.83 -2.42 9.68
C ILE A 162 2.10 -2.49 8.18
N ASN A 163 1.25 -1.82 7.39
CA ASN A 163 1.51 -1.46 6.01
C ASN A 163 2.08 -0.04 5.97
N VAL A 164 3.37 0.11 5.70
CA VAL A 164 3.99 1.43 5.59
C VAL A 164 3.71 1.99 4.21
N THR A 165 3.10 3.18 4.12
CA THR A 165 2.64 3.77 2.85
C THR A 165 3.32 5.10 2.53
N LEU A 166 3.12 5.60 1.30
CA LEU A 166 3.71 6.83 0.78
C LEU A 166 5.25 6.81 0.80
N ILE A 167 5.84 5.70 0.39
CA ILE A 167 7.28 5.58 0.18
C ILE A 167 7.59 5.92 -1.28
N PHE A 168 8.46 6.89 -1.52
CA PHE A 168 8.81 7.36 -2.86
C PHE A 168 10.31 7.36 -3.13
N SER A 169 11.16 7.46 -2.09
CA SER A 169 12.61 7.52 -2.24
C SER A 169 13.31 6.30 -1.63
N LEU A 170 14.52 6.03 -2.13
CA LEU A 170 15.38 4.97 -1.59
C LEU A 170 15.80 5.26 -0.15
N ASP A 171 16.07 6.52 0.18
CA ASP A 171 16.46 6.90 1.54
C ASP A 171 15.30 6.76 2.52
N ARG A 172 14.08 7.14 2.11
CA ARG A 172 12.88 6.91 2.91
C ARG A 172 12.63 5.42 3.10
N TYR A 173 12.82 4.62 2.06
CA TYR A 173 12.68 3.17 2.14
C TYR A 173 13.68 2.54 3.13
N ARG A 174 14.95 2.96 3.09
CA ARG A 174 15.98 2.53 4.07
C ARG A 174 15.56 2.86 5.50
N ALA A 175 15.06 4.07 5.73
CA ALA A 175 14.56 4.49 7.05
C ALA A 175 13.35 3.65 7.51
N VAL A 176 12.46 3.27 6.60
CA VAL A 176 11.30 2.38 6.87
C VAL A 176 11.77 0.98 7.27
N VAL A 177 12.71 0.40 6.53
CA VAL A 177 13.30 -0.92 6.85
C VAL A 177 13.97 -0.88 8.23
N GLU A 178 14.72 0.19 8.53
CA GLU A 178 15.38 0.36 9.82
C GLU A 178 14.36 0.50 10.97
N ALA A 179 13.26 1.22 10.78
CA ALA A 179 12.20 1.34 11.77
C ALA A 179 11.53 -0.02 12.04
N TYR A 180 11.32 -0.83 11.00
CA TYR A 180 10.79 -2.19 11.12
C TYR A 180 11.72 -3.09 11.92
N ILE A 181 13.01 -3.13 11.56
CA ILE A 181 14.00 -3.97 12.22
C ILE A 181 14.15 -3.57 13.70
N ARG A 182 14.27 -2.27 14.01
CA ARG A 182 14.35 -1.78 15.41
C ARG A 182 13.08 -2.09 16.20
N GLY A 183 11.91 -1.96 15.58
CA GLY A 183 10.66 -2.35 16.21
C GLY A 183 10.64 -3.84 16.60
N LEU A 184 11.10 -4.72 15.71
CA LEU A 184 11.21 -6.15 15.99
C LEU A 184 12.26 -6.47 17.06
N GLU A 185 13.42 -5.80 17.06
CA GLU A 185 14.44 -5.96 18.10
C GLU A 185 13.87 -5.63 19.48
N ARG A 186 13.17 -4.48 19.60
CA ARG A 186 12.51 -4.09 20.85
C ARG A 186 11.43 -5.09 21.26
N LEU A 187 10.62 -5.59 20.31
CA LEU A 187 9.62 -6.60 20.60
C LEU A 187 10.24 -7.87 21.19
N VAL A 188 11.34 -8.35 20.59
CA VAL A 188 12.06 -9.55 21.05
C VAL A 188 12.72 -9.31 22.41
N ASP A 189 13.34 -8.15 22.62
CA ASP A 189 13.98 -7.79 23.91
C ASP A 189 12.96 -7.71 25.04
N ASP A 190 11.73 -7.30 24.75
CA ASP A 190 10.60 -7.27 25.71
C ASP A 190 9.91 -8.64 25.86
N GLY A 191 10.44 -9.70 25.21
CA GLY A 191 9.93 -11.08 25.30
C GLY A 191 8.67 -11.34 24.46
N GLY A 192 8.38 -10.48 23.51
CA GLY A 192 7.27 -10.66 22.54
C GLY A 192 7.61 -11.65 21.43
N ASP A 193 6.61 -12.05 20.67
CA ASP A 193 6.71 -13.05 19.60
C ASP A 193 6.72 -12.36 18.21
N PRO A 194 7.87 -12.25 17.55
CA PRO A 194 7.98 -11.58 16.25
C PRO A 194 7.33 -12.38 15.11
N SER A 195 7.06 -13.68 15.29
CA SER A 195 6.38 -14.50 14.27
C SER A 195 4.93 -14.10 14.02
N ARG A 196 4.36 -13.29 14.92
CA ARG A 196 2.99 -12.78 14.82
C ARG A 196 2.90 -11.39 14.17
N VAL A 197 4.04 -10.82 13.79
CA VAL A 197 4.13 -9.49 13.19
C VAL A 197 4.53 -9.62 11.74
N ALA A 198 3.70 -9.08 10.87
CA ALA A 198 4.03 -8.92 9.45
C ALA A 198 4.09 -7.43 9.08
N SER A 199 4.81 -7.12 8.03
CA SER A 199 4.80 -5.77 7.46
C SER A 199 5.01 -5.79 5.95
N VAL A 200 4.48 -4.79 5.29
CA VAL A 200 4.76 -4.49 3.89
C VAL A 200 5.13 -3.01 3.74
N ALA A 201 6.01 -2.73 2.79
CA ALA A 201 6.47 -1.39 2.45
C ALA A 201 5.85 -0.99 1.11
N SER A 202 4.81 -0.16 1.13
CA SER A 202 4.10 0.33 -0.06
C SER A 202 4.92 1.40 -0.76
N PHE A 203 5.71 0.94 -1.74
CA PHE A 203 6.56 1.74 -2.59
C PHE A 203 5.77 2.20 -3.81
N PHE A 204 5.62 3.51 -3.98
CA PHE A 204 4.75 4.10 -5.00
C PHE A 204 5.49 4.24 -6.33
N VAL A 205 4.85 3.80 -7.42
CA VAL A 205 5.49 3.66 -8.73
C VAL A 205 5.11 4.80 -9.67
N SER A 206 3.89 4.84 -10.19
CA SER A 206 3.53 5.74 -11.29
C SER A 206 3.67 7.24 -10.97
N ARG A 207 3.53 7.63 -9.70
CA ARG A 207 3.67 9.04 -9.31
C ARG A 207 5.10 9.56 -9.50
N VAL A 208 6.09 8.68 -9.33
CA VAL A 208 7.51 9.02 -9.54
C VAL A 208 7.76 9.41 -10.98
N ASP A 209 7.30 8.60 -11.94
CA ASP A 209 7.42 8.93 -13.36
C ASP A 209 6.60 10.17 -13.73
N THR A 210 5.39 10.33 -13.17
CA THR A 210 4.54 11.50 -13.46
C THR A 210 5.27 12.81 -13.16
N GLU A 211 5.94 12.93 -12.02
CA GLU A 211 6.68 14.15 -11.66
C GLU A 211 8.00 14.25 -12.41
N ALA A 212 8.74 13.15 -12.54
CA ALA A 212 10.01 13.16 -13.28
C ALA A 212 9.81 13.52 -14.76
N ASP A 213 8.82 12.92 -15.41
CA ASP A 213 8.51 13.15 -16.81
C ASP A 213 8.11 14.60 -17.10
N LYS A 214 7.30 15.20 -16.21
CA LYS A 214 6.96 16.62 -16.26
C LYS A 214 8.21 17.52 -16.27
N ARG A 215 9.24 17.20 -15.44
CA ARG A 215 10.50 17.94 -15.40
C ARG A 215 11.35 17.69 -16.64
N LEU A 216 11.43 16.44 -17.08
CA LEU A 216 12.16 16.06 -18.30
C LEU A 216 11.59 16.71 -19.55
N GLU A 217 10.27 16.79 -19.65
CA GLU A 217 9.57 17.50 -20.72
C GLU A 217 9.83 19.02 -20.71
N ALA A 218 9.89 19.61 -19.53
CA ALA A 218 10.22 21.03 -19.39
C ALA A 218 11.66 21.35 -19.86
N ILE A 219 12.59 20.41 -19.69
CA ILE A 219 13.97 20.50 -20.21
C ILE A 219 13.96 20.36 -21.74
N GLY A 220 13.23 19.38 -22.27
CA GLY A 220 12.94 19.20 -23.68
C GLY A 220 14.12 18.77 -24.58
N THR A 221 15.31 18.47 -24.01
CA THR A 221 16.42 17.94 -24.80
C THR A 221 16.18 16.47 -25.14
N GLU A 222 16.79 15.99 -26.23
CA GLU A 222 16.69 14.58 -26.63
C GLU A 222 17.14 13.63 -25.50
N GLU A 223 18.23 13.98 -24.80
CA GLU A 223 18.75 13.21 -23.68
C GLU A 223 17.74 13.15 -22.50
N ALA A 224 17.11 14.27 -22.15
CA ALA A 224 16.09 14.34 -21.10
C ALA A 224 14.86 13.52 -21.49
N LEU A 225 14.33 13.70 -22.70
CA LEU A 225 13.15 12.99 -23.18
C LEU A 225 13.38 11.47 -23.26
N ALA A 226 14.60 11.02 -23.51
CA ALA A 226 14.97 9.61 -23.52
C ALA A 226 14.92 8.94 -22.14
N LEU A 227 14.82 9.71 -21.04
CA LEU A 227 14.70 9.20 -19.66
C LEU A 227 13.25 9.06 -19.19
N ARG A 228 12.28 9.57 -19.93
CA ARG A 228 10.86 9.46 -19.56
C ARG A 228 10.42 8.00 -19.36
N GLY A 229 9.58 7.76 -18.36
CA GLY A 229 9.01 6.46 -18.03
C GLY A 229 10.02 5.46 -17.47
N LYS A 230 11.17 5.91 -17.00
CA LYS A 230 12.24 5.01 -16.53
C LYS A 230 12.56 5.14 -15.05
N LEU A 231 12.32 6.31 -14.44
CA LEU A 231 12.73 6.54 -13.05
C LEU A 231 11.96 5.63 -12.08
N ALA A 232 10.65 5.50 -12.25
CA ALA A 232 9.83 4.70 -11.33
C ALA A 232 10.27 3.23 -11.27
N ILE A 233 10.54 2.63 -12.43
CA ILE A 233 11.02 1.26 -12.55
C ILE A 233 12.43 1.12 -11.95
N ALA A 234 13.33 2.05 -12.29
CA ALA A 234 14.69 2.05 -11.76
C ALA A 234 14.69 2.17 -10.22
N ASN A 235 13.90 3.08 -9.69
CA ASN A 235 13.72 3.32 -8.26
C ASN A 235 13.23 2.07 -7.52
N ALA A 236 12.18 1.42 -8.04
CA ALA A 236 11.64 0.20 -7.46
C ALA A 236 12.62 -0.98 -7.51
N LYS A 237 13.37 -1.15 -8.61
CA LYS A 237 14.41 -2.19 -8.72
C LYS A 237 15.53 -1.99 -7.69
N LEU A 238 15.97 -0.75 -7.48
CA LEU A 238 17.00 -0.43 -6.47
C LEU A 238 16.47 -0.56 -5.04
N ALA A 239 15.18 -0.29 -4.80
CA ALA A 239 14.55 -0.58 -3.52
C ALA A 239 14.53 -2.09 -3.25
N TYR A 240 14.22 -2.90 -4.25
CA TYR A 240 14.26 -4.36 -4.11
C TYR A 240 15.67 -4.93 -3.91
N GLU A 241 16.70 -4.33 -4.52
CA GLU A 241 18.09 -4.68 -4.23
C GLU A 241 18.40 -4.45 -2.75
N HIS A 242 18.02 -3.27 -2.20
CA HIS A 242 18.19 -2.98 -0.78
C HIS A 242 17.41 -3.94 0.13
N TYR A 243 16.19 -4.37 -0.29
CA TYR A 243 15.45 -5.42 0.40
C TYR A 243 16.30 -6.69 0.56
N GLY A 244 16.90 -7.16 -0.53
CA GLY A 244 17.76 -8.34 -0.51
C GLY A 244 18.97 -8.20 0.43
N GLU A 245 19.58 -7.01 0.49
CA GLU A 245 20.70 -6.72 1.39
C GLU A 245 20.26 -6.69 2.86
N ALA A 246 19.24 -5.93 3.18
CA ALA A 246 18.78 -5.70 4.55
C ALA A 246 18.24 -6.96 5.22
N PHE A 247 17.54 -7.81 4.47
CA PHE A 247 16.96 -9.05 5.00
C PHE A 247 17.83 -10.29 4.79
N SER A 248 19.15 -10.12 4.58
CA SER A 248 20.15 -11.20 4.49
C SER A 248 21.37 -11.00 5.38
N ASP A 249 21.47 -9.90 6.13
CA ASP A 249 22.60 -9.61 7.01
C ASP A 249 22.56 -10.40 8.34
N GLU A 250 23.64 -10.29 9.14
CA GLU A 250 23.73 -10.97 10.45
C GLU A 250 22.72 -10.43 11.48
N ARG A 251 22.36 -9.16 11.38
CA ARG A 251 21.36 -8.53 12.25
C ARG A 251 19.99 -9.13 12.00
N TRP A 252 19.60 -9.24 10.73
CA TRP A 252 18.35 -9.89 10.33
C TRP A 252 18.34 -11.39 10.68
N ALA A 253 19.43 -12.11 10.48
CA ALA A 253 19.50 -13.55 10.77
C ALA A 253 19.10 -13.88 12.21
N ARG A 254 19.38 -12.99 13.17
CA ARG A 254 18.97 -13.16 14.58
C ARG A 254 17.46 -13.03 14.76
N LEU A 255 16.84 -12.06 14.10
CA LEU A 255 15.39 -11.85 14.12
C LEU A 255 14.65 -12.99 13.41
N ALA A 256 15.15 -13.41 12.26
CA ALA A 256 14.61 -14.56 11.52
C ALA A 256 14.67 -15.85 12.36
N ALA A 257 15.76 -16.08 13.10
CA ALA A 257 15.88 -17.21 14.04
C ALA A 257 14.86 -17.14 15.20
N ALA A 258 14.40 -15.94 15.56
CA ALA A 258 13.31 -15.73 16.51
C ALA A 258 11.91 -15.86 15.89
N GLY A 259 11.82 -16.06 14.56
CA GLY A 259 10.56 -16.24 13.83
C GLY A 259 10.07 -15.00 13.06
N ALA A 260 10.83 -13.91 13.01
CA ALA A 260 10.46 -12.72 12.25
C ALA A 260 10.43 -13.00 10.75
N THR A 261 9.52 -12.33 10.04
CA THR A 261 9.41 -12.38 8.56
C THR A 261 9.88 -11.05 7.95
N PRO A 262 10.49 -11.05 6.74
CA PRO A 262 10.91 -9.81 6.08
C PRO A 262 9.72 -8.87 5.80
N GLN A 263 9.98 -7.56 5.81
CA GLN A 263 9.03 -6.56 5.35
C GLN A 263 9.02 -6.56 3.82
N ARG A 264 8.06 -7.25 3.19
CA ARG A 264 8.01 -7.36 1.74
C ARG A 264 7.81 -6.01 1.05
N CYS A 265 8.48 -5.79 -0.07
CA CYS A 265 8.14 -4.69 -0.95
C CYS A 265 6.73 -4.88 -1.50
N LEU A 266 5.91 -3.84 -1.39
CA LEU A 266 4.60 -3.78 -2.00
C LEU A 266 4.61 -2.66 -3.06
N TRP A 267 4.42 -3.03 -4.32
CA TRP A 267 4.32 -2.07 -5.41
C TRP A 267 2.92 -1.48 -5.42
N ALA A 268 2.84 -0.17 -5.16
CA ALA A 268 1.60 0.60 -5.11
C ALA A 268 1.53 1.59 -6.27
N SER A 269 0.31 1.95 -6.69
CA SER A 269 0.10 2.86 -7.82
C SER A 269 0.76 2.36 -9.12
N THR A 270 0.49 1.11 -9.48
CA THR A 270 1.10 0.43 -10.63
C THR A 270 0.31 0.56 -11.94
N SER A 271 -0.81 1.30 -11.94
CA SER A 271 -1.48 1.73 -13.17
C SER A 271 -0.73 2.90 -13.82
N THR A 272 -0.52 2.84 -15.12
CA THR A 272 0.09 3.95 -15.89
C THR A 272 -0.83 5.16 -15.95
N LYS A 273 -0.25 6.36 -16.01
CA LYS A 273 -0.99 7.63 -16.09
C LYS A 273 -0.83 8.30 -17.44
N ASP A 274 0.31 8.10 -18.10
CA ASP A 274 0.56 8.57 -19.46
C ASP A 274 0.03 7.53 -20.46
N PRO A 275 -0.89 7.91 -21.38
CA PRO A 275 -1.42 6.99 -22.38
C PRO A 275 -0.38 6.54 -23.43
N ALA A 276 0.80 7.16 -23.46
CA ALA A 276 1.92 6.71 -24.29
C ALA A 276 2.60 5.45 -23.73
N TYR A 277 2.40 5.14 -22.44
CA TYR A 277 2.94 3.95 -21.82
C TYR A 277 1.95 2.79 -21.91
N ARG A 278 2.50 1.59 -22.09
CA ARG A 278 1.72 0.37 -22.02
C ARG A 278 0.99 0.31 -20.66
N ASP A 279 -0.30 0.06 -20.66
CA ASP A 279 -1.17 0.11 -19.47
C ASP A 279 -0.78 -0.86 -18.34
N VAL A 280 -0.03 -1.92 -18.66
CA VAL A 280 0.51 -2.91 -17.71
C VAL A 280 2.03 -2.80 -17.51
N LEU A 281 2.68 -1.72 -17.98
CA LEU A 281 4.13 -1.52 -17.94
C LEU A 281 4.74 -1.79 -16.57
N TYR A 282 4.22 -1.14 -15.53
CA TYR A 282 4.80 -1.25 -14.19
C TYR A 282 4.59 -2.64 -13.58
N VAL A 283 3.48 -3.29 -13.89
CA VAL A 283 3.25 -4.67 -13.44
C VAL A 283 4.28 -5.60 -14.08
N GLU A 284 4.49 -5.51 -15.40
CA GLU A 284 5.41 -6.37 -16.15
C GLU A 284 6.88 -6.19 -15.74
N GLU A 285 7.29 -4.94 -15.43
CA GLU A 285 8.68 -4.61 -15.11
C GLU A 285 9.06 -4.86 -13.63
N LEU A 286 8.08 -5.12 -12.77
CA LEU A 286 8.29 -5.29 -11.33
C LEU A 286 7.89 -6.69 -10.81
N ILE A 287 7.96 -7.71 -11.66
CA ILE A 287 7.68 -9.10 -11.27
C ILE A 287 8.92 -9.72 -10.63
N GLY A 288 8.78 -10.11 -9.36
CA GLY A 288 9.86 -10.78 -8.63
C GLY A 288 9.40 -11.40 -7.32
N PRO A 289 10.19 -12.35 -6.78
CA PRO A 289 9.80 -13.12 -5.59
C PRO A 289 9.75 -12.25 -4.33
N GLU A 290 9.00 -12.71 -3.34
CA GLU A 290 8.84 -12.06 -2.03
C GLU A 290 8.27 -10.64 -2.14
N THR A 291 7.46 -10.35 -3.16
CA THR A 291 6.85 -9.04 -3.36
C THR A 291 5.33 -9.10 -3.43
N VAL A 292 4.71 -7.96 -3.26
CA VAL A 292 3.27 -7.75 -3.44
C VAL A 292 3.07 -6.69 -4.52
N ASN A 293 2.08 -6.86 -5.37
CA ASN A 293 1.59 -5.80 -6.26
C ASN A 293 0.11 -5.56 -5.95
N THR A 294 -0.23 -4.35 -5.49
CA THR A 294 -1.62 -3.97 -5.28
C THR A 294 -2.11 -3.15 -6.46
N MET A 295 -3.14 -3.66 -7.12
CA MET A 295 -3.62 -3.14 -8.40
C MET A 295 -5.10 -2.75 -8.31
N PRO A 296 -5.52 -1.64 -8.93
CA PRO A 296 -6.93 -1.39 -9.17
C PRO A 296 -7.51 -2.43 -10.15
N LEU A 297 -8.83 -2.61 -10.13
CA LEU A 297 -9.51 -3.66 -10.89
C LEU A 297 -9.20 -3.59 -12.39
N GLU A 298 -9.22 -2.39 -12.97
CA GLU A 298 -8.91 -2.17 -14.39
C GLU A 298 -7.49 -2.62 -14.77
N THR A 299 -6.51 -2.50 -13.85
CA THR A 299 -5.14 -2.98 -14.09
C THR A 299 -5.06 -4.49 -14.00
N ILE A 300 -5.81 -5.10 -13.07
CA ILE A 300 -5.95 -6.56 -12.98
C ILE A 300 -6.54 -7.11 -14.27
N GLU A 301 -7.64 -6.53 -14.76
CA GLU A 301 -8.29 -6.96 -16.00
C GLU A 301 -7.38 -6.80 -17.21
N ALA A 302 -6.69 -5.67 -17.36
CA ALA A 302 -5.74 -5.43 -18.44
C ALA A 302 -4.58 -6.45 -18.40
N PHE A 303 -4.02 -6.70 -17.20
CA PHE A 303 -2.95 -7.69 -17.08
C PHE A 303 -3.43 -9.12 -17.35
N GLN A 304 -4.65 -9.47 -16.96
CA GLN A 304 -5.27 -10.75 -17.31
C GLN A 304 -5.45 -10.92 -18.82
N ASP A 305 -5.82 -9.84 -19.53
CA ASP A 305 -6.06 -9.87 -20.98
C ASP A 305 -4.75 -10.01 -21.77
N HIS A 306 -3.74 -9.17 -21.50
CA HIS A 306 -2.56 -9.07 -22.35
C HIS A 306 -1.22 -8.92 -21.64
N GLY A 307 -1.14 -9.02 -20.30
CA GLY A 307 0.10 -8.93 -19.55
C GLY A 307 1.09 -10.05 -19.87
N GLU A 308 2.38 -9.74 -19.84
CA GLU A 308 3.47 -10.69 -19.99
C GLU A 308 4.07 -11.06 -18.63
N VAL A 309 4.10 -12.36 -18.32
CA VAL A 309 4.61 -12.86 -17.05
C VAL A 309 6.04 -13.37 -17.23
N ARG A 310 6.99 -12.62 -16.69
CA ARG A 310 8.41 -12.99 -16.62
C ARG A 310 9.08 -12.30 -15.45
N ARG A 311 10.06 -12.93 -14.83
CA ARG A 311 10.84 -12.30 -13.76
C ARG A 311 11.70 -11.17 -14.34
N THR A 312 11.46 -9.94 -13.85
CA THR A 312 12.06 -8.70 -14.38
C THR A 312 12.69 -7.84 -13.29
N LEU A 313 12.19 -7.95 -12.06
CA LEU A 313 12.49 -7.04 -10.95
C LEU A 313 13.98 -6.98 -10.58
N ASP A 314 14.66 -8.10 -10.59
CA ASP A 314 16.08 -8.24 -10.24
C ASP A 314 17.03 -8.18 -11.46
N ARG A 315 16.52 -7.68 -12.59
CA ARG A 315 17.30 -7.51 -13.82
C ARG A 315 17.52 -6.05 -14.15
N GLY A 316 18.66 -5.75 -14.76
CA GLY A 316 18.94 -4.41 -15.24
C GLY A 316 19.25 -3.42 -14.10
N LEU A 317 19.89 -3.85 -13.02
CA LEU A 317 20.25 -2.97 -11.89
C LEU A 317 21.29 -1.91 -12.28
N ASP A 318 22.22 -2.24 -13.18
CA ASP A 318 23.19 -1.25 -13.67
C ASP A 318 22.50 -0.20 -14.55
N GLU A 319 21.53 -0.61 -15.38
CA GLU A 319 20.69 0.30 -16.14
C GLU A 319 19.85 1.19 -15.22
N ALA A 320 19.32 0.65 -14.12
CA ALA A 320 18.59 1.41 -13.12
C ALA A 320 19.48 2.52 -12.49
N ARG A 321 20.74 2.20 -12.14
CA ARG A 321 21.70 3.19 -11.64
C ARG A 321 22.04 4.25 -12.71
N GLN A 322 22.14 3.82 -13.99
CA GLN A 322 22.37 4.75 -15.10
C GLN A 322 21.20 5.72 -15.32
N VAL A 323 19.95 5.31 -15.04
CA VAL A 323 18.80 6.20 -15.09
C VAL A 323 18.94 7.31 -14.05
N LEU A 324 19.25 7.00 -12.79
CA LEU A 324 19.46 8.00 -11.75
C LEU A 324 20.61 8.96 -12.11
N ALA A 325 21.74 8.42 -12.54
CA ALA A 325 22.86 9.25 -13.00
C ALA A 325 22.52 10.08 -14.26
N GLY A 326 21.61 9.58 -15.09
CA GLY A 326 21.09 10.30 -16.26
C GLY A 326 20.25 11.51 -15.87
N LEU A 327 19.39 11.37 -14.86
CA LEU A 327 18.59 12.48 -14.33
C LEU A 327 19.47 13.61 -13.81
N GLU A 328 20.49 13.29 -13.02
CA GLU A 328 21.45 14.27 -12.51
C GLU A 328 22.16 15.03 -13.67
N ARG A 329 22.61 14.30 -14.71
CA ARG A 329 23.27 14.90 -15.89
C ARG A 329 22.38 15.88 -16.64
N VAL A 330 21.09 15.61 -16.75
CA VAL A 330 20.16 16.51 -17.42
C VAL A 330 19.58 17.58 -16.50
N GLY A 331 19.97 17.60 -15.22
CA GLY A 331 19.59 18.63 -14.25
C GLY A 331 18.25 18.35 -13.52
N VAL A 332 17.81 17.11 -13.48
CA VAL A 332 16.68 16.68 -12.64
C VAL A 332 17.24 16.14 -11.32
N ASP A 333 16.90 16.80 -10.23
CA ASP A 333 17.25 16.40 -8.87
C ASP A 333 16.28 15.33 -8.39
N TYR A 334 16.82 14.14 -8.10
CA TYR A 334 16.04 12.99 -7.63
C TYR A 334 15.38 13.23 -6.26
N ASP A 335 16.12 13.84 -5.33
CA ASP A 335 15.62 14.10 -3.99
C ASP A 335 14.48 15.13 -4.03
N ASP A 336 14.62 16.20 -4.83
CA ASP A 336 13.56 17.19 -5.02
C ASP A 336 12.31 16.59 -5.72
N VAL A 337 12.48 15.63 -6.64
CA VAL A 337 11.34 14.88 -7.21
C VAL A 337 10.61 14.11 -6.12
N THR A 338 11.33 13.33 -5.33
CA THR A 338 10.73 12.44 -4.33
C THR A 338 10.14 13.20 -3.15
N ASP A 339 10.77 14.26 -2.67
CA ASP A 339 10.25 15.15 -1.62
C ASP A 339 8.98 15.87 -2.06
N THR A 340 8.93 16.31 -3.32
CA THR A 340 7.74 16.94 -3.88
C THR A 340 6.55 16.00 -3.86
N ILE A 341 6.72 14.77 -4.35
CA ILE A 341 5.60 13.80 -4.41
C ILE A 341 5.24 13.21 -3.05
N GLU A 342 6.17 13.16 -2.07
CA GLU A 342 5.86 12.80 -0.68
C GLU A 342 4.93 13.85 -0.08
N ARG A 343 5.30 15.12 -0.14
CA ARG A 343 4.47 16.24 0.36
C ARG A 343 3.09 16.26 -0.30
N GLU A 344 3.05 16.23 -1.65
CA GLU A 344 1.80 16.22 -2.39
C GLU A 344 0.96 14.96 -2.10
N GLY A 345 1.61 13.83 -1.82
CA GLY A 345 0.95 12.58 -1.43
C GLY A 345 0.21 12.70 -0.11
N VAL A 346 0.86 13.26 0.91
CA VAL A 346 0.26 13.53 2.23
C VAL A 346 -0.89 14.53 2.10
N GLU A 347 -0.66 15.66 1.41
CA GLU A 347 -1.69 16.69 1.18
C GLU A 347 -2.92 16.12 0.44
N LYS A 348 -2.71 15.32 -0.59
CA LYS A 348 -3.79 14.71 -1.35
C LYS A 348 -4.60 13.70 -0.53
N PHE A 349 -3.95 12.92 0.34
CA PHE A 349 -4.66 11.97 1.20
C PHE A 349 -5.47 12.71 2.25
N ALA A 350 -4.92 13.78 2.84
CA ALA A 350 -5.65 14.65 3.77
C ALA A 350 -6.86 15.28 3.08
N ALA A 351 -6.69 15.85 1.90
CA ALA A 351 -7.80 16.43 1.13
C ALA A 351 -8.88 15.39 0.78
N SER A 352 -8.48 14.18 0.36
CA SER A 352 -9.45 13.10 0.09
C SER A 352 -10.20 12.66 1.36
N PHE A 353 -9.57 12.72 2.52
CA PHE A 353 -10.22 12.42 3.79
C PHE A 353 -11.23 13.52 4.17
N ASP A 354 -10.87 14.78 4.01
CA ASP A 354 -11.79 15.91 4.20
C ASP A 354 -13.01 15.82 3.28
N GLU A 355 -12.81 15.52 1.99
CA GLU A 355 -13.89 15.30 1.03
C GLU A 355 -14.79 14.11 1.41
N LEU A 356 -14.20 13.04 1.95
CA LEU A 356 -14.93 11.90 2.48
C LEU A 356 -15.84 12.32 3.64
N LEU A 357 -15.32 13.08 4.60
CA LEU A 357 -16.09 13.56 5.74
C LEU A 357 -17.21 14.52 5.32
N GLU A 358 -16.96 15.40 4.34
CA GLU A 358 -18.02 16.25 3.74
C GLU A 358 -19.10 15.41 3.05
N GLY A 359 -18.71 14.36 2.31
CA GLY A 359 -19.67 13.41 1.71
C GLY A 359 -20.56 12.73 2.76
N ILE A 360 -19.98 12.33 3.89
CA ILE A 360 -20.74 11.75 5.01
C ILE A 360 -21.70 12.79 5.62
N ARG A 361 -21.26 14.07 5.79
CA ARG A 361 -22.15 15.15 6.29
C ARG A 361 -23.34 15.36 5.37
N ALA A 362 -23.11 15.40 4.06
CA ALA A 362 -24.17 15.56 3.06
C ALA A 362 -25.18 14.40 3.11
N LYS A 363 -24.68 13.16 3.06
CA LYS A 363 -25.50 11.96 3.09
C LYS A 363 -26.29 11.83 4.41
N ARG A 364 -25.68 12.20 5.53
CA ARG A 364 -26.37 12.28 6.82
C ARG A 364 -27.56 13.26 6.75
N GLY A 365 -27.38 14.43 6.13
CA GLY A 365 -28.45 15.41 5.95
C GLY A 365 -29.63 14.86 5.13
N GLU A 366 -29.34 14.12 4.06
CA GLU A 366 -30.34 13.46 3.22
C GLU A 366 -31.11 12.39 3.98
N LEU A 367 -30.41 11.53 4.74
CA LEU A 367 -31.01 10.44 5.51
C LEU A 367 -31.85 10.95 6.69
N ALA A 368 -31.50 12.10 7.27
CA ALA A 368 -32.28 12.72 8.34
C ALA A 368 -33.56 13.42 7.82
N ALA A 369 -33.62 13.77 6.55
CA ALA A 369 -34.75 14.43 5.91
C ALA A 369 -35.76 13.44 5.28
N ALA A 370 -35.36 12.19 5.11
CA ALA A 370 -36.17 11.10 4.50
C ALA A 370 -36.96 10.32 5.57
#